data_5c6662f0c01542a866584587f32d6c98
#
_entry.id   5c6662f0c01542a866584587f32d6c98
#
_cell.length_a   1.000
_cell.length_b   1.000
_cell.length_c   1.000
_cell.angle_alpha   90.00
_cell.angle_beta   90.00
_cell.angle_gamma   90.00
#
_symmetry.space_group_name_H-M   'P 1'
#
loop_
_entity.id
_entity.type
_entity.pdbx_description
1 polymer ?
#
loop_
_entity_poly.entity_id
_entity_poly.type
_entity_poly.pdbx_seq_one_letter_code
_entity_poly.pdbx_strand_id
1 'polypeptide(L)'
;MSSTSPAGPGSSASATAMPISDAAWEALKGGYDLQVHVAPDVIERRIDDLDLSKEFLARGLRGFVLKSHYFPTAERAKVVTRAVPGISAYGAITLNHSVGGLNPVAVELAGRSGCKIVWMPTVDAANETAGRLDGPNVKLPFWAKIQRELAATGIAPPPITVLDSNGKVSEDARRCVELIAKHNMILATGHIGRAEIFALVKAAREMGAQRVVVTHAEFPSQNLTADEQHELAQMGAFIEHCFTTMYTGKASWDGVLAAIRKAGPERCVLSTDLGQTINPPVAEGFAMFAQRLLDGGFTVDQIRRMAVTNPSALVL
;
A
#
# COMPACT_ATOMS: atom_id res chain seq x y z
N MET A 1 23.34 52.94 22.42
CA MET A 1 23.17 52.21 21.13
C MET A 1 22.75 50.81 21.48
N SER A 2 21.46 50.56 21.34
CA SER A 2 20.78 49.36 21.80
C SER A 2 20.82 48.29 20.68
N SER A 3 21.43 47.14 20.93
CA SER A 3 21.46 46.01 20.01
C SER A 3 20.34 45.07 20.35
N THR A 4 19.33 45.01 19.49
CA THR A 4 18.26 44.02 19.54
C THR A 4 18.73 42.75 18.83
N SER A 5 18.85 41.64 19.53
CA SER A 5 19.04 40.30 18.98
C SER A 5 17.73 39.81 18.34
N PRO A 6 17.76 39.08 17.16
CA PRO A 6 16.60 38.50 16.60
C PRO A 6 16.19 37.22 17.37
N ALA A 7 14.88 37.08 17.56
CA ALA A 7 14.27 35.89 18.16
C ALA A 7 14.53 34.66 17.30
N GLY A 8 14.92 33.55 17.91
CA GLY A 8 15.11 32.25 17.27
C GLY A 8 13.82 31.63 16.81
N PRO A 9 13.85 30.70 15.84
CA PRO A 9 12.66 30.09 15.28
C PRO A 9 11.94 29.23 16.31
N GLY A 10 10.61 29.39 16.34
CA GLY A 10 9.71 28.76 17.29
C GLY A 10 9.85 27.22 17.36
N SER A 11 9.71 26.73 18.57
CA SER A 11 9.67 25.33 18.94
C SER A 11 8.65 24.58 18.10
N SER A 12 9.11 23.53 17.41
CA SER A 12 8.24 22.51 16.83
C SER A 12 7.34 21.96 17.94
N ALA A 13 6.03 22.13 17.80
CA ALA A 13 5.07 21.47 18.66
C ALA A 13 5.36 19.95 18.64
N SER A 14 5.79 19.43 19.79
CA SER A 14 5.84 18.01 20.07
C SER A 14 4.47 17.44 19.77
N ALA A 15 4.33 16.65 18.72
CA ALA A 15 3.14 15.85 18.50
C ALA A 15 3.02 14.94 19.73
N THR A 16 2.13 15.27 20.65
CA THR A 16 1.80 14.43 21.80
C THR A 16 1.47 13.06 21.28
N ALA A 17 2.29 12.07 21.65
CA ALA A 17 2.08 10.68 21.27
C ALA A 17 0.65 10.29 21.68
N MET A 18 -0.15 9.92 20.72
CA MET A 18 -1.53 9.49 20.98
C MET A 18 -1.50 8.19 21.77
N PRO A 19 -2.11 8.13 22.96
CA PRO A 19 -2.09 6.89 23.73
C PRO A 19 -2.83 5.79 22.96
N ILE A 20 -2.18 4.66 22.78
CA ILE A 20 -2.77 3.48 22.15
C ILE A 20 -3.39 2.64 23.26
N SER A 21 -4.69 2.42 23.20
CA SER A 21 -5.43 1.61 24.18
C SER A 21 -5.23 0.11 23.97
N ASP A 22 -5.48 -0.67 25.02
CA ASP A 22 -5.51 -2.15 24.93
C ASP A 22 -6.57 -2.61 23.91
N ALA A 23 -7.68 -1.89 23.78
CA ALA A 23 -8.73 -2.18 22.80
C ALA A 23 -8.23 -2.07 21.36
N ALA A 24 -7.35 -1.11 21.05
CA ALA A 24 -6.76 -0.98 19.73
C ALA A 24 -5.84 -2.19 19.40
N TRP A 25 -5.03 -2.62 20.36
CA TRP A 25 -4.20 -3.83 20.20
C TRP A 25 -5.04 -5.11 20.08
N GLU A 26 -6.09 -5.26 20.89
CA GLU A 26 -6.98 -6.42 20.81
C GLU A 26 -7.72 -6.49 19.46
N ALA A 27 -8.11 -5.34 18.91
CA ALA A 27 -8.71 -5.26 17.58
C ALA A 27 -7.78 -5.77 16.46
N LEU A 28 -6.47 -5.66 16.65
CA LEU A 28 -5.46 -6.10 15.66
C LEU A 28 -4.96 -7.54 15.87
N LYS A 29 -5.28 -8.18 16.99
CA LYS A 29 -4.76 -9.51 17.31
C LYS A 29 -5.13 -10.54 16.26
N GLY A 30 -4.11 -11.20 15.70
CA GLY A 30 -4.24 -12.11 14.57
C GLY A 30 -4.29 -11.40 13.20
N GLY A 31 -4.06 -10.09 13.16
CA GLY A 31 -4.14 -9.26 11.97
C GLY A 31 -2.98 -9.41 10.99
N TYR A 32 -3.23 -8.94 9.79
CA TYR A 32 -2.25 -8.90 8.70
C TYR A 32 -2.15 -7.48 8.14
N ASP A 33 -0.92 -7.01 7.95
CA ASP A 33 -0.66 -5.79 7.19
C ASP A 33 -0.31 -6.16 5.74
N LEU A 34 -1.17 -5.80 4.79
CA LEU A 34 -0.98 -6.19 3.40
C LEU A 34 0.03 -5.32 2.64
N GLN A 35 0.58 -4.29 3.27
CA GLN A 35 1.49 -3.37 2.61
C GLN A 35 2.53 -2.81 3.58
N VAL A 36 3.71 -3.45 3.67
CA VAL A 36 4.85 -2.96 4.47
C VAL A 36 6.10 -2.82 3.60
N HIS A 37 6.89 -1.79 3.88
CA HIS A 37 8.17 -1.52 3.24
C HIS A 37 9.31 -1.71 4.22
N VAL A 38 10.07 -2.79 4.11
CA VAL A 38 11.14 -3.15 5.06
C VAL A 38 12.44 -3.52 4.34
N ALA A 39 13.55 -3.39 5.05
CA ALA A 39 14.85 -3.84 4.55
C ALA A 39 14.88 -5.38 4.41
N PRO A 40 15.71 -5.89 3.46
CA PRO A 40 16.50 -5.14 2.50
C PRO A 40 15.64 -4.51 1.38
N ASP A 41 15.97 -3.27 0.99
CA ASP A 41 15.31 -2.56 -0.11
C ASP A 41 16.34 -1.63 -0.79
N VAL A 42 16.00 -1.11 -1.98
CA VAL A 42 16.79 -0.08 -2.68
C VAL A 42 16.81 1.23 -1.90
N ILE A 43 15.74 1.50 -1.16
CA ILE A 43 15.59 2.66 -0.29
C ILE A 43 15.85 2.24 1.15
N GLU A 44 16.54 3.09 1.94
CA GLU A 44 16.71 2.85 3.36
C GLU A 44 15.38 2.70 4.08
N ARG A 45 15.27 1.65 4.88
CA ARG A 45 14.07 1.29 5.64
C ARG A 45 14.35 1.31 7.14
N ARG A 46 13.29 1.56 7.92
CA ARG A 46 13.35 1.68 9.37
C ARG A 46 13.73 0.38 10.09
N ILE A 47 13.28 -0.76 9.54
CA ILE A 47 13.40 -2.08 10.15
C ILE A 47 13.57 -3.12 9.04
N ASP A 48 14.22 -4.22 9.32
CA ASP A 48 14.26 -5.36 8.42
C ASP A 48 13.08 -6.32 8.64
N ASP A 49 12.94 -7.27 7.73
CA ASP A 49 11.83 -8.22 7.72
C ASP A 49 11.88 -9.24 8.88
N LEU A 50 13.05 -9.59 9.40
CA LEU A 50 13.20 -10.51 10.53
C LEU A 50 12.81 -9.83 11.85
N ASP A 51 13.26 -8.60 12.05
CA ASP A 51 12.95 -7.84 13.25
C ASP A 51 11.49 -7.38 13.25
N LEU A 52 10.92 -6.99 12.10
CA LEU A 52 9.49 -6.76 11.98
C LEU A 52 8.68 -8.02 12.34
N SER A 53 9.13 -9.20 11.91
CA SER A 53 8.47 -10.46 12.25
C SER A 53 8.38 -10.72 13.74
N LYS A 54 9.49 -10.47 14.47
CA LYS A 54 9.55 -10.60 15.93
C LYS A 54 8.63 -9.57 16.62
N GLU A 55 8.66 -8.33 16.13
CA GLU A 55 7.80 -7.25 16.65
C GLU A 55 6.31 -7.59 16.46
N PHE A 56 5.92 -8.07 15.28
CA PHE A 56 4.54 -8.47 14.98
C PHE A 56 4.07 -9.60 15.91
N LEU A 57 4.88 -10.65 16.09
CA LEU A 57 4.54 -11.75 16.99
C LEU A 57 4.42 -11.28 18.44
N ALA A 58 5.31 -10.42 18.90
CA ALA A 58 5.27 -9.85 20.25
C ALA A 58 3.99 -9.04 20.51
N ARG A 59 3.40 -8.45 19.45
CA ARG A 59 2.14 -7.70 19.48
C ARG A 59 0.91 -8.54 19.16
N GLY A 60 1.07 -9.84 18.93
CA GLY A 60 -0.04 -10.77 18.61
C GLY A 60 -0.54 -10.64 17.17
N LEU A 61 0.18 -9.93 16.28
CA LEU A 61 -0.09 -9.86 14.85
C LEU A 61 0.33 -11.17 14.15
N ARG A 62 -0.32 -11.51 13.05
CA ARG A 62 -0.12 -12.80 12.38
C ARG A 62 0.82 -12.75 11.21
N GLY A 63 0.85 -11.65 10.48
CA GLY A 63 1.70 -11.57 9.30
C GLY A 63 1.62 -10.28 8.52
N PHE A 64 2.34 -10.26 7.41
CA PHE A 64 2.42 -9.11 6.52
C PHE A 64 2.78 -9.50 5.09
N VAL A 65 2.56 -8.58 4.16
CA VAL A 65 3.03 -8.69 2.78
C VAL A 65 4.20 -7.74 2.56
N LEU A 66 5.32 -8.29 2.09
CA LEU A 66 6.54 -7.55 1.77
C LEU A 66 6.36 -6.82 0.44
N LYS A 67 6.12 -5.52 0.46
CA LYS A 67 6.06 -4.69 -0.75
C LYS A 67 7.44 -4.13 -1.09
N SER A 68 7.86 -4.30 -2.35
CA SER A 68 8.96 -3.54 -2.95
C SER A 68 8.48 -2.94 -4.27
N HIS A 69 8.93 -1.72 -4.56
CA HIS A 69 8.68 -1.08 -5.85
C HIS A 69 9.59 -1.62 -6.96
N TYR A 70 10.63 -2.40 -6.59
CA TYR A 70 11.75 -2.70 -7.50
C TYR A 70 11.92 -4.19 -7.79
N PHE A 71 11.74 -5.06 -6.78
CA PHE A 71 12.02 -6.49 -6.92
C PHE A 71 10.90 -7.36 -6.36
N PRO A 72 10.69 -8.58 -6.92
CA PRO A 72 9.83 -9.58 -6.31
C PRO A 72 10.35 -9.97 -4.93
N THR A 73 9.44 -10.34 -4.02
CA THR A 73 9.78 -10.61 -2.61
C THR A 73 9.35 -12.02 -2.14
N ALA A 74 8.97 -12.92 -3.08
CA ALA A 74 8.48 -14.25 -2.72
C ALA A 74 9.53 -15.14 -2.04
N GLU A 75 10.74 -15.17 -2.57
CA GLU A 75 11.83 -15.97 -1.99
C GLU A 75 12.18 -15.43 -0.59
N ARG A 76 12.29 -14.11 -0.46
CA ARG A 76 12.55 -13.44 0.82
C ARG A 76 11.49 -13.78 1.85
N ALA A 77 10.21 -13.70 1.49
CA ALA A 77 9.07 -14.03 2.37
C ALA A 77 9.13 -15.48 2.87
N LYS A 78 9.52 -16.44 2.02
CA LYS A 78 9.70 -17.85 2.41
C LYS A 78 10.83 -18.03 3.42
N VAL A 79 11.95 -17.34 3.21
CA VAL A 79 13.09 -17.37 4.14
C VAL A 79 12.70 -16.80 5.49
N VAL A 80 12.02 -15.65 5.51
CA VAL A 80 11.50 -15.00 6.72
C VAL A 80 10.55 -15.91 7.50
N THR A 81 9.56 -16.49 6.83
CA THR A 81 8.59 -17.41 7.46
C THR A 81 9.29 -18.63 8.08
N ARG A 82 10.35 -19.12 7.44
CA ARG A 82 11.15 -20.24 7.98
C ARG A 82 12.02 -19.81 9.16
N ALA A 83 12.62 -18.61 9.08
CA ALA A 83 13.55 -18.11 10.09
C ALA A 83 12.82 -17.68 11.39
N VAL A 84 11.59 -17.21 11.28
CA VAL A 84 10.78 -16.76 12.41
C VAL A 84 9.49 -17.59 12.49
N PRO A 85 9.51 -18.73 13.19
CA PRO A 85 8.34 -19.60 13.32
C PRO A 85 7.15 -18.87 13.96
N GLY A 86 5.98 -19.02 13.37
CA GLY A 86 4.74 -18.38 13.85
C GLY A 86 4.31 -17.17 13.04
N ILE A 87 5.23 -16.50 12.32
CA ILE A 87 4.87 -15.41 11.39
C ILE A 87 4.43 -15.97 10.03
N SER A 88 3.54 -15.24 9.36
CA SER A 88 3.16 -15.47 7.97
C SER A 88 3.64 -14.28 7.13
N ALA A 89 4.84 -14.36 6.58
CA ALA A 89 5.32 -13.38 5.61
C ALA A 89 4.93 -13.82 4.19
N TYR A 90 4.38 -12.90 3.41
CA TYR A 90 3.97 -13.14 2.03
C TYR A 90 4.76 -12.26 1.07
N GLY A 91 5.08 -12.83 -0.08
CA GLY A 91 5.77 -12.14 -1.15
C GLY A 91 4.82 -11.49 -2.14
N ALA A 92 5.36 -10.55 -2.89
CA ALA A 92 4.66 -9.79 -3.90
C ALA A 92 5.56 -9.43 -5.08
N ILE A 93 4.96 -8.90 -6.12
CA ILE A 93 5.64 -8.26 -7.25
C ILE A 93 4.90 -6.95 -7.60
N THR A 94 5.66 -5.93 -8.02
CA THR A 94 5.12 -4.66 -8.50
C THR A 94 5.54 -4.46 -9.96
N LEU A 95 4.59 -4.22 -10.86
CA LEU A 95 4.81 -4.20 -12.30
C LEU A 95 5.40 -2.87 -12.79
N ASN A 96 6.51 -2.47 -12.17
CA ASN A 96 7.35 -1.36 -12.60
C ASN A 96 8.41 -1.80 -13.62
N HIS A 97 9.14 -0.87 -14.20
CA HIS A 97 10.18 -1.16 -15.20
C HIS A 97 11.29 -2.10 -14.72
N SER A 98 11.58 -2.10 -13.42
CA SER A 98 12.56 -3.00 -12.81
C SER A 98 12.27 -4.48 -13.01
N VAL A 99 11.01 -4.84 -13.29
CA VAL A 99 10.56 -6.20 -13.63
C VAL A 99 10.04 -6.31 -15.07
N GLY A 100 10.26 -5.27 -15.89
CA GLY A 100 9.83 -5.22 -17.28
C GLY A 100 8.43 -4.66 -17.50
N GLY A 101 7.87 -3.89 -16.54
CA GLY A 101 6.56 -3.27 -16.63
C GLY A 101 5.40 -4.28 -16.56
N LEU A 102 4.40 -4.13 -17.42
CA LEU A 102 3.30 -5.08 -17.58
C LEU A 102 3.82 -6.36 -18.27
N ASN A 103 4.53 -7.17 -17.51
CA ASN A 103 5.28 -8.34 -18.00
C ASN A 103 4.60 -9.65 -17.58
N PRO A 104 3.89 -10.36 -18.50
CA PRO A 104 3.25 -11.63 -18.19
C PRO A 104 4.21 -12.72 -17.71
N VAL A 105 5.47 -12.75 -18.24
CA VAL A 105 6.47 -13.73 -17.80
C VAL A 105 6.83 -13.49 -16.32
N ALA A 106 7.01 -12.25 -15.90
CA ALA A 106 7.30 -11.92 -14.51
C ALA A 106 6.14 -12.31 -13.60
N VAL A 107 4.87 -12.07 -14.02
CA VAL A 107 3.67 -12.47 -13.26
C VAL A 107 3.55 -13.99 -13.15
N GLU A 108 3.77 -14.74 -14.23
CA GLU A 108 3.75 -16.21 -14.20
C GLU A 108 4.79 -16.76 -13.22
N LEU A 109 6.02 -16.25 -13.28
CA LEU A 109 7.10 -16.69 -12.39
C LEU A 109 6.85 -16.25 -10.93
N ALA A 110 6.29 -15.07 -10.71
CA ALA A 110 5.86 -14.61 -9.38
C ALA A 110 4.81 -15.56 -8.78
N GLY A 111 3.81 -15.97 -9.56
CA GLY A 111 2.81 -16.94 -9.12
C GLY A 111 3.41 -18.29 -8.76
N ARG A 112 4.31 -18.83 -9.59
CA ARG A 112 5.04 -20.08 -9.30
C ARG A 112 5.95 -19.99 -8.08
N SER A 113 6.54 -18.80 -7.84
CA SER A 113 7.36 -18.57 -6.66
C SER A 113 6.54 -18.31 -5.39
N GLY A 114 5.22 -18.20 -5.49
CA GLY A 114 4.29 -18.06 -4.35
C GLY A 114 4.06 -16.63 -3.91
N CYS A 115 4.22 -15.66 -4.80
CA CYS A 115 3.70 -14.31 -4.56
C CYS A 115 2.20 -14.35 -4.28
N LYS A 116 1.75 -13.52 -3.34
CA LYS A 116 0.33 -13.38 -3.01
C LYS A 116 -0.30 -12.14 -3.62
N ILE A 117 0.47 -11.09 -3.85
CA ILE A 117 -0.01 -9.82 -4.42
C ILE A 117 0.80 -9.46 -5.66
N VAL A 118 0.09 -9.00 -6.69
CA VAL A 118 0.64 -8.32 -7.85
C VAL A 118 0.11 -6.89 -7.84
N TRP A 119 0.98 -5.92 -7.58
CA TRP A 119 0.64 -4.52 -7.77
C TRP A 119 0.79 -4.11 -9.24
N MET A 120 -0.20 -3.44 -9.79
CA MET A 120 -0.04 -2.69 -11.02
C MET A 120 1.05 -1.62 -10.82
N PRO A 121 1.51 -0.94 -11.88
CA PRO A 121 2.58 0.04 -11.77
C PRO A 121 2.38 1.03 -10.63
N THR A 122 3.49 1.35 -9.95
CA THR A 122 3.52 2.31 -8.86
C THR A 122 4.40 3.51 -9.25
N VAL A 123 5.68 3.48 -8.93
CA VAL A 123 6.60 4.59 -9.19
C VAL A 123 6.77 4.92 -10.69
N ASP A 124 6.51 3.96 -11.55
CA ASP A 124 6.56 4.12 -13.02
C ASP A 124 5.18 4.32 -13.66
N ALA A 125 4.10 4.39 -12.85
CA ALA A 125 2.77 4.65 -13.38
C ALA A 125 2.67 6.04 -14.02
N ALA A 126 2.01 6.13 -15.17
CA ALA A 126 1.80 7.41 -15.86
C ALA A 126 1.11 8.45 -14.96
N ASN A 127 0.22 7.99 -14.08
CA ASN A 127 -0.48 8.83 -13.11
C ASN A 127 0.45 9.46 -12.04
N GLU A 128 1.58 8.82 -11.70
CA GLU A 128 2.57 9.39 -10.77
C GLU A 128 3.49 10.41 -11.44
N THR A 129 3.77 10.23 -12.73
CA THR A 129 4.70 11.09 -13.48
C THR A 129 4.05 12.31 -14.11
N ALA A 130 2.70 12.39 -14.17
CA ALA A 130 1.93 13.43 -14.84
C ALA A 130 2.03 14.81 -14.17
N GLY A 131 3.24 15.42 -14.15
CA GLY A 131 3.48 16.78 -13.65
C GLY A 131 3.36 16.99 -12.15
N ARG A 132 3.06 15.94 -11.38
CA ARG A 132 2.86 16.02 -9.91
C ARG A 132 4.15 16.23 -9.13
N LEU A 133 5.28 15.91 -9.75
CA LEU A 133 6.62 16.00 -9.15
C LEU A 133 7.38 17.23 -9.60
N ASP A 134 6.76 18.08 -10.45
CA ASP A 134 7.36 19.27 -11.01
C ASP A 134 6.99 20.50 -10.18
N GLY A 135 7.99 21.29 -9.83
CA GLY A 135 7.82 22.55 -9.11
C GLY A 135 8.94 22.81 -8.10
N PRO A 136 9.27 24.08 -7.85
CA PRO A 136 10.41 24.48 -7.01
C PRO A 136 10.23 24.13 -5.51
N ASN A 137 9.01 23.90 -5.05
CA ASN A 137 8.69 23.64 -3.64
C ASN A 137 8.10 22.24 -3.39
N VAL A 138 8.15 21.34 -4.39
CA VAL A 138 7.62 19.98 -4.23
C VAL A 138 8.59 19.14 -3.41
N LYS A 139 8.17 18.72 -2.21
CA LYS A 139 8.91 17.75 -1.39
C LYS A 139 8.80 16.38 -2.04
N LEU A 140 9.86 15.99 -2.74
CA LEU A 140 9.90 14.72 -3.45
C LEU A 140 9.82 13.53 -2.48
N PRO A 141 8.97 12.53 -2.77
CA PRO A 141 9.05 11.26 -2.10
C PRO A 141 10.38 10.55 -2.41
N PHE A 142 10.83 9.65 -1.52
CA PHE A 142 12.12 8.99 -1.66
C PHE A 142 12.30 8.27 -3.01
N TRP A 143 11.26 7.59 -3.49
CA TRP A 143 11.29 6.89 -4.77
C TRP A 143 11.47 7.84 -5.97
N ALA A 144 10.94 9.07 -5.90
CA ALA A 144 11.09 10.04 -6.97
C ALA A 144 12.55 10.53 -7.11
N LYS A 145 13.33 10.48 -6.03
CA LYS A 145 14.78 10.78 -6.11
C LYS A 145 15.49 9.73 -6.96
N ILE A 146 15.20 8.45 -6.74
CA ILE A 146 15.77 7.34 -7.54
C ILE A 146 15.41 7.50 -9.01
N GLN A 147 14.15 7.81 -9.33
CA GLN A 147 13.73 8.05 -10.72
C GLN A 147 14.50 9.19 -11.38
N ARG A 148 14.75 10.28 -10.65
CA ARG A 148 15.57 11.40 -11.15
C ARG A 148 17.04 11.03 -11.32
N GLU A 149 17.60 10.27 -10.40
CA GLU A 149 18.99 9.78 -10.49
C GLU A 149 19.17 8.88 -11.72
N LEU A 150 18.24 7.95 -11.96
CA LEU A 150 18.22 7.10 -13.14
C LEU A 150 18.11 7.95 -14.42
N ALA A 151 17.19 8.90 -14.47
CA ALA A 151 17.04 9.80 -15.63
C ALA A 151 18.30 10.60 -15.92
N ALA A 152 19.01 11.05 -14.88
CA ALA A 152 20.29 11.78 -15.03
C ALA A 152 21.39 10.91 -15.63
N THR A 153 21.29 9.56 -15.52
CA THR A 153 22.22 8.61 -16.19
C THR A 153 21.72 8.15 -17.56
N GLY A 154 20.64 8.74 -18.07
CA GLY A 154 20.04 8.37 -19.37
C GLY A 154 19.05 7.20 -19.30
N ILE A 155 18.72 6.70 -18.10
CA ILE A 155 17.72 5.64 -17.87
C ILE A 155 16.38 6.31 -17.55
N ALA A 156 15.60 6.62 -18.58
CA ALA A 156 14.31 7.29 -18.46
C ALA A 156 13.25 6.55 -19.32
N PRO A 157 12.80 5.37 -18.89
CA PRO A 157 11.79 4.63 -19.62
C PRO A 157 10.45 5.39 -19.60
N PRO A 158 9.58 5.22 -20.64
CA PRO A 158 8.30 5.90 -20.69
C PRO A 158 7.39 5.47 -19.55
N PRO A 159 6.52 6.36 -19.03
CA PRO A 159 5.54 6.00 -18.02
C PRO A 159 4.62 4.86 -18.46
N ILE A 160 4.22 4.01 -17.51
CA ILE A 160 3.37 2.84 -17.78
C ILE A 160 1.90 3.21 -17.54
N THR A 161 1.04 2.90 -18.51
CA THR A 161 -0.42 2.92 -18.39
C THR A 161 -0.98 1.50 -18.60
N VAL A 162 -2.08 1.19 -17.93
CA VAL A 162 -2.77 -0.10 -18.13
C VAL A 162 -3.83 -0.03 -19.22
N LEU A 163 -4.11 1.16 -19.77
CA LEU A 163 -5.04 1.36 -20.87
C LEU A 163 -4.31 1.53 -22.21
N ASP A 164 -4.96 1.08 -23.26
CA ASP A 164 -4.56 1.36 -24.65
C ASP A 164 -5.04 2.75 -25.13
N SER A 165 -4.72 3.11 -26.35
CA SER A 165 -5.12 4.39 -26.97
C SER A 165 -6.65 4.56 -27.11
N ASN A 166 -7.43 3.49 -26.99
CA ASN A 166 -8.90 3.50 -27.04
C ASN A 166 -9.54 3.52 -25.64
N GLY A 167 -8.74 3.65 -24.58
CA GLY A 167 -9.20 3.64 -23.19
C GLY A 167 -9.64 2.26 -22.70
N LYS A 168 -9.26 1.18 -23.36
CA LYS A 168 -9.49 -0.21 -22.91
C LYS A 168 -8.26 -0.76 -22.22
N VAL A 169 -8.45 -1.72 -21.32
CA VAL A 169 -7.34 -2.44 -20.69
C VAL A 169 -6.49 -3.09 -21.78
N SER A 170 -5.20 -2.73 -21.81
CA SER A 170 -4.23 -3.14 -22.82
C SER A 170 -4.03 -4.66 -22.82
N GLU A 171 -3.53 -5.21 -23.93
CA GLU A 171 -3.32 -6.66 -24.06
C GLU A 171 -2.34 -7.19 -22.98
N ASP A 172 -1.23 -6.48 -22.73
CA ASP A 172 -0.27 -6.88 -21.71
C ASP A 172 -0.88 -6.86 -20.30
N ALA A 173 -1.68 -5.83 -19.98
CA ALA A 173 -2.40 -5.76 -18.72
C ALA A 173 -3.40 -6.91 -18.58
N ARG A 174 -4.16 -7.24 -19.64
CA ARG A 174 -5.09 -8.36 -19.67
C ARG A 174 -4.38 -9.69 -19.41
N ARG A 175 -3.25 -9.94 -20.11
CA ARG A 175 -2.43 -11.14 -19.89
C ARG A 175 -1.91 -11.25 -18.47
N CYS A 176 -1.49 -10.14 -17.87
CA CYS A 176 -1.13 -10.11 -16.45
C CYS A 176 -2.32 -10.48 -15.55
N VAL A 177 -3.51 -9.92 -15.79
CA VAL A 177 -4.72 -10.22 -15.01
C VAL A 177 -5.14 -11.68 -15.14
N GLU A 178 -5.08 -12.27 -16.33
CA GLU A 178 -5.36 -13.71 -16.55
C GLU A 178 -4.44 -14.59 -15.69
N LEU A 179 -3.14 -14.26 -15.62
CA LEU A 179 -2.18 -15.00 -14.82
C LEU A 179 -2.37 -14.78 -13.32
N ILE A 180 -2.74 -13.57 -12.91
CA ILE A 180 -3.13 -13.26 -11.53
C ILE A 180 -4.34 -14.13 -11.11
N ALA A 181 -5.37 -14.21 -11.95
CA ALA A 181 -6.53 -15.07 -11.73
C ALA A 181 -6.14 -16.57 -11.69
N LYS A 182 -5.35 -17.04 -12.65
CA LYS A 182 -4.86 -18.42 -12.73
C LYS A 182 -4.13 -18.86 -11.47
N HIS A 183 -3.28 -18.00 -10.91
CA HIS A 183 -2.51 -18.30 -9.70
C HIS A 183 -3.24 -17.91 -8.40
N ASN A 184 -4.50 -17.47 -8.49
CA ASN A 184 -5.30 -17.02 -7.35
C ASN A 184 -4.58 -15.95 -6.49
N MET A 185 -3.83 -15.06 -7.16
CA MET A 185 -3.16 -13.94 -6.51
C MET A 185 -4.12 -12.76 -6.34
N ILE A 186 -3.75 -11.82 -5.48
CA ILE A 186 -4.44 -10.54 -5.30
C ILE A 186 -3.96 -9.59 -6.40
N LEU A 187 -4.89 -9.03 -7.17
CA LEU A 187 -4.65 -7.88 -8.03
C LEU A 187 -4.78 -6.61 -7.21
N ALA A 188 -3.70 -5.88 -7.02
CA ALA A 188 -3.71 -4.56 -6.38
C ALA A 188 -3.48 -3.46 -7.42
N THR A 189 -4.27 -2.37 -7.36
CA THR A 189 -4.28 -1.35 -8.42
C THR A 189 -3.02 -0.48 -8.48
N GLY A 190 -2.19 -0.52 -7.44
CA GLY A 190 -0.96 0.29 -7.41
C GLY A 190 -1.24 1.79 -7.47
N HIS A 191 -0.50 2.53 -8.30
CA HIS A 191 -0.63 3.98 -8.42
C HIS A 191 -1.25 4.43 -9.75
N ILE A 192 -1.95 3.54 -10.45
CA ILE A 192 -2.64 3.89 -11.70
C ILE A 192 -3.77 4.91 -11.45
N GLY A 193 -4.17 5.61 -12.51
CA GLY A 193 -5.16 6.68 -12.40
C GLY A 193 -6.59 6.18 -12.22
N ARG A 194 -7.49 7.10 -11.81
CA ARG A 194 -8.90 6.83 -11.52
C ARG A 194 -9.61 6.06 -12.66
N ALA A 195 -9.51 6.52 -13.89
CA ALA A 195 -10.14 5.86 -15.03
C ALA A 195 -9.57 4.45 -15.26
N GLU A 196 -8.26 4.29 -15.06
CA GLU A 196 -7.58 3.00 -15.16
C GLU A 196 -8.05 2.02 -14.08
N ILE A 197 -8.25 2.51 -12.84
CA ILE A 197 -8.75 1.69 -11.72
C ILE A 197 -10.13 1.09 -12.06
N PHE A 198 -11.08 1.92 -12.49
CA PHE A 198 -12.43 1.45 -12.84
C PHE A 198 -12.41 0.45 -14.01
N ALA A 199 -11.68 0.76 -15.08
CA ALA A 199 -11.55 -0.12 -16.22
C ALA A 199 -10.89 -1.46 -15.83
N LEU A 200 -9.82 -1.41 -15.04
CA LEU A 200 -9.09 -2.60 -14.61
C LEU A 200 -9.92 -3.48 -13.66
N VAL A 201 -10.60 -2.89 -12.66
CA VAL A 201 -11.46 -3.64 -11.72
C VAL A 201 -12.57 -4.35 -12.49
N LYS A 202 -13.23 -3.66 -13.42
CA LYS A 202 -14.26 -4.27 -14.28
C LYS A 202 -13.70 -5.45 -15.08
N ALA A 203 -12.62 -5.24 -15.81
CA ALA A 203 -11.99 -6.27 -16.62
C ALA A 203 -11.50 -7.45 -15.77
N ALA A 204 -10.90 -7.19 -14.60
CA ALA A 204 -10.45 -8.22 -13.69
C ALA A 204 -11.59 -9.14 -13.22
N ARG A 205 -12.74 -8.56 -12.88
CA ARG A 205 -13.93 -9.33 -12.49
C ARG A 205 -14.45 -10.19 -13.64
N GLU A 206 -14.52 -9.63 -14.85
CA GLU A 206 -14.93 -10.35 -16.06
C GLU A 206 -13.97 -11.51 -16.40
N MET A 207 -12.68 -11.36 -16.12
CA MET A 207 -11.65 -12.39 -16.32
C MET A 207 -11.49 -13.37 -15.13
N GLY A 208 -12.36 -13.28 -14.12
CA GLY A 208 -12.38 -14.23 -13.00
C GLY A 208 -11.39 -13.95 -11.88
N ALA A 209 -10.69 -12.82 -11.85
CA ALA A 209 -9.88 -12.41 -10.72
C ALA A 209 -10.78 -12.05 -9.52
N GLN A 210 -10.81 -12.94 -8.51
CA GLN A 210 -11.71 -12.80 -7.37
C GLN A 210 -11.19 -11.86 -6.29
N ARG A 211 -9.85 -11.70 -6.20
CA ARG A 211 -9.15 -10.95 -5.15
C ARG A 211 -8.61 -9.64 -5.74
N VAL A 212 -9.40 -8.58 -5.69
CA VAL A 212 -9.02 -7.25 -6.20
C VAL A 212 -8.97 -6.27 -5.04
N VAL A 213 -7.86 -5.53 -4.93
CA VAL A 213 -7.62 -4.51 -3.91
C VAL A 213 -7.34 -3.18 -4.59
N VAL A 214 -8.11 -2.16 -4.26
CA VAL A 214 -7.85 -0.77 -4.66
C VAL A 214 -6.86 -0.18 -3.66
N THR A 215 -5.63 0.00 -4.09
CA THR A 215 -4.49 0.40 -3.25
C THR A 215 -4.66 1.84 -2.78
N HIS A 216 -4.51 2.09 -1.46
CA HIS A 216 -4.54 3.41 -0.77
C HIS A 216 -5.41 4.46 -1.49
N ALA A 217 -6.73 4.18 -1.54
CA ALA A 217 -7.71 4.88 -2.37
C ALA A 217 -7.72 6.42 -2.22
N GLU A 218 -7.35 6.95 -1.07
CA GLU A 218 -7.28 8.39 -0.76
C GLU A 218 -5.93 9.03 -1.07
N PHE A 219 -4.93 8.24 -1.50
CA PHE A 219 -3.64 8.82 -1.82
C PHE A 219 -3.77 9.87 -2.96
N PRO A 220 -3.04 11.00 -2.91
CA PRO A 220 -3.25 12.11 -3.85
C PRO A 220 -3.21 11.75 -5.33
N SER A 221 -2.49 10.69 -5.72
CA SER A 221 -2.45 10.25 -7.11
C SER A 221 -3.73 9.55 -7.57
N GLN A 222 -4.41 8.80 -6.69
CA GLN A 222 -5.70 8.17 -6.97
C GLN A 222 -6.86 9.11 -6.61
N ASN A 223 -6.84 9.69 -5.42
CA ASN A 223 -7.80 10.63 -4.87
C ASN A 223 -9.26 10.25 -5.16
N LEU A 224 -9.60 8.98 -4.85
CA LEU A 224 -10.95 8.48 -5.03
C LEU A 224 -11.87 9.04 -3.97
N THR A 225 -13.01 9.56 -4.40
CA THR A 225 -14.07 10.00 -3.49
C THR A 225 -14.72 8.83 -2.75
N ALA A 226 -15.41 9.11 -1.65
CA ALA A 226 -16.14 8.06 -0.92
C ALA A 226 -17.21 7.36 -1.78
N ASP A 227 -17.81 8.09 -2.75
CA ASP A 227 -18.77 7.52 -3.70
C ASP A 227 -18.11 6.54 -4.65
N GLU A 228 -16.95 6.88 -5.21
CA GLU A 228 -16.18 6.03 -6.10
C GLU A 228 -15.63 4.79 -5.40
N GLN A 229 -15.19 4.95 -4.15
CA GLN A 229 -14.76 3.81 -3.33
C GLN A 229 -15.93 2.85 -3.06
N HIS A 230 -17.11 3.39 -2.75
CA HIS A 230 -18.31 2.59 -2.60
C HIS A 230 -18.68 1.86 -3.91
N GLU A 231 -18.65 2.53 -5.05
CA GLU A 231 -18.91 1.92 -6.36
C GLU A 231 -17.94 0.77 -6.64
N LEU A 232 -16.64 0.97 -6.44
CA LEU A 232 -15.62 -0.07 -6.60
C LEU A 232 -15.84 -1.25 -5.64
N ALA A 233 -16.27 -0.98 -4.41
CA ALA A 233 -16.65 -2.02 -3.45
C ALA A 233 -17.87 -2.82 -3.93
N GLN A 234 -18.88 -2.18 -4.54
CA GLN A 234 -20.04 -2.85 -5.15
C GLN A 234 -19.64 -3.69 -6.39
N MET A 235 -18.61 -3.27 -7.13
CA MET A 235 -18.01 -4.07 -8.19
C MET A 235 -17.24 -5.30 -7.67
N GLY A 236 -17.09 -5.44 -6.34
CA GLY A 236 -16.48 -6.58 -5.67
C GLY A 236 -15.01 -6.40 -5.31
N ALA A 237 -14.45 -5.20 -5.44
CA ALA A 237 -13.11 -4.90 -4.95
C ALA A 237 -13.09 -4.69 -3.43
N PHE A 238 -11.94 -4.89 -2.82
CA PHE A 238 -11.63 -4.39 -1.48
C PHE A 238 -10.98 -3.02 -1.60
N ILE A 239 -11.33 -2.11 -0.72
CA ILE A 239 -10.75 -0.76 -0.65
C ILE A 239 -9.69 -0.78 0.45
N GLU A 240 -8.45 -0.51 0.08
CA GLU A 240 -7.34 -0.43 1.01
C GLU A 240 -7.15 1.00 1.49
N HIS A 241 -7.14 1.16 2.81
CA HIS A 241 -6.83 2.41 3.50
C HIS A 241 -5.48 2.28 4.17
N CYS A 242 -4.53 3.16 3.84
CA CYS A 242 -3.16 3.10 4.35
C CYS A 242 -2.90 4.19 5.38
N PHE A 243 -2.41 3.80 6.56
CA PHE A 243 -2.12 4.71 7.67
C PHE A 243 -1.24 5.89 7.27
N THR A 244 -0.18 5.66 6.47
CA THR A 244 0.74 6.71 6.03
C THR A 244 0.05 7.84 5.31
N THR A 245 -1.05 7.58 4.58
CA THR A 245 -1.76 8.61 3.81
C THR A 245 -2.30 9.70 4.74
N MET A 246 -2.93 9.32 5.84
CA MET A 246 -3.47 10.27 6.83
C MET A 246 -2.39 10.78 7.77
N TYR A 247 -1.48 9.93 8.23
CA TYR A 247 -0.41 10.31 9.14
C TYR A 247 0.50 11.39 8.57
N THR A 248 0.77 11.34 7.28
CA THR A 248 1.59 12.34 6.58
C THR A 248 0.78 13.52 6.04
N GLY A 249 -0.51 13.63 6.39
CA GLY A 249 -1.38 14.74 6.01
C GLY A 249 -1.80 14.78 4.54
N LYS A 250 -1.68 13.66 3.82
CA LYS A 250 -2.06 13.57 2.41
C LYS A 250 -3.57 13.39 2.22
N ALA A 251 -4.27 12.86 3.22
CA ALA A 251 -5.72 12.82 3.31
C ALA A 251 -6.16 13.15 4.74
N SER A 252 -7.40 13.62 4.89
CA SER A 252 -7.98 13.90 6.21
C SER A 252 -8.49 12.61 6.86
N TRP A 253 -8.36 12.51 8.18
CA TRP A 253 -8.95 11.42 8.96
C TRP A 253 -10.46 11.34 8.78
N ASP A 254 -11.16 12.47 8.87
CA ASP A 254 -12.63 12.51 8.74
C ASP A 254 -13.09 12.01 7.36
N GLY A 255 -12.36 12.36 6.29
CA GLY A 255 -12.64 11.89 4.94
C GLY A 255 -12.51 10.38 4.82
N VAL A 256 -11.43 9.80 5.37
CA VAL A 256 -11.21 8.35 5.35
C VAL A 256 -12.23 7.61 6.21
N LEU A 257 -12.54 8.10 7.41
CA LEU A 257 -13.57 7.50 8.26
C LEU A 257 -14.95 7.51 7.56
N ALA A 258 -15.29 8.59 6.86
CA ALA A 258 -16.52 8.67 6.07
C ALA A 258 -16.52 7.69 4.89
N ALA A 259 -15.38 7.56 4.19
CA ALA A 259 -15.22 6.61 3.07
C ALA A 259 -15.37 5.15 3.54
N ILE A 260 -14.74 4.77 4.66
CA ILE A 260 -14.89 3.43 5.25
C ILE A 260 -16.35 3.15 5.62
N ARG A 261 -17.05 4.11 6.25
CA ARG A 261 -18.47 3.93 6.57
C ARG A 261 -19.32 3.72 5.32
N LYS A 262 -19.01 4.44 4.24
CA LYS A 262 -19.76 4.37 2.99
C LYS A 262 -19.48 3.10 2.20
N ALA A 263 -18.23 2.67 2.10
CA ALA A 263 -17.85 1.43 1.43
C ALA A 263 -18.30 0.19 2.22
N GLY A 264 -18.34 0.30 3.55
CA GLY A 264 -18.64 -0.77 4.50
C GLY A 264 -17.39 -1.53 4.95
N PRO A 265 -17.22 -1.81 6.26
CA PRO A 265 -16.07 -2.55 6.80
C PRO A 265 -15.85 -3.91 6.15
N GLU A 266 -16.89 -4.53 5.58
CA GLU A 266 -16.83 -5.82 4.89
C GLU A 266 -16.01 -5.77 3.61
N ARG A 267 -15.85 -4.57 3.03
CA ARG A 267 -15.13 -4.31 1.78
C ARG A 267 -13.90 -3.44 1.97
N CYS A 268 -13.50 -3.15 3.20
CA CYS A 268 -12.31 -2.38 3.50
C CYS A 268 -11.19 -3.27 4.05
N VAL A 269 -9.95 -2.85 3.80
CA VAL A 269 -8.72 -3.44 4.35
C VAL A 269 -7.88 -2.32 4.94
N LEU A 270 -7.33 -2.54 6.12
CA LEU A 270 -6.39 -1.63 6.75
C LEU A 270 -4.97 -2.14 6.51
N SER A 271 -4.12 -1.28 5.99
CA SER A 271 -2.68 -1.50 5.85
C SER A 271 -1.91 -0.29 6.38
N THR A 272 -0.62 -0.43 6.63
CA THR A 272 0.15 0.71 7.13
C THR A 272 0.83 1.51 6.03
N ASP A 273 1.34 0.86 5.01
CA ASP A 273 2.27 1.43 4.02
C ASP A 273 3.50 2.06 4.69
N LEU A 274 3.87 1.51 5.88
CA LEU A 274 4.98 1.97 6.69
C LEU A 274 6.30 1.25 6.37
N GLY A 275 7.37 1.78 6.94
CA GLY A 275 8.74 1.29 6.83
C GLY A 275 9.74 2.39 6.50
N GLN A 276 9.28 3.60 6.21
CA GLN A 276 10.14 4.77 5.98
C GLN A 276 10.76 5.21 7.31
N THR A 277 12.05 5.59 7.30
CA THR A 277 12.83 5.92 8.51
C THR A 277 12.25 7.07 9.34
N ILE A 278 11.52 7.99 8.68
CA ILE A 278 10.91 9.18 9.31
C ILE A 278 9.52 8.94 9.90
N ASN A 279 8.89 7.80 9.56
CA ASN A 279 7.54 7.45 10.02
C ASN A 279 7.59 6.57 11.27
N PRO A 280 6.47 6.35 11.99
CA PRO A 280 6.41 5.48 13.15
C PRO A 280 6.84 4.02 12.84
N PRO A 281 7.19 3.22 13.86
CA PRO A 281 7.31 1.78 13.74
C PRO A 281 6.03 1.15 13.16
N VAL A 282 6.18 0.07 12.37
CA VAL A 282 5.06 -0.51 11.62
C VAL A 282 3.92 -0.97 12.52
N ALA A 283 4.22 -1.76 13.56
CA ALA A 283 3.20 -2.27 14.47
C ALA A 283 2.52 -1.16 15.26
N GLU A 284 3.28 -0.15 15.71
CA GLU A 284 2.72 1.03 16.39
C GLU A 284 1.81 1.84 15.48
N GLY A 285 2.24 2.11 14.24
CA GLY A 285 1.41 2.82 13.26
C GLY A 285 0.12 2.07 12.95
N PHE A 286 0.17 0.73 12.91
CA PHE A 286 -1.04 -0.07 12.75
C PHE A 286 -1.98 0.08 13.95
N ALA A 287 -1.43 0.06 15.16
CA ALA A 287 -2.22 0.28 16.39
C ALA A 287 -2.75 1.72 16.50
N MET A 288 -1.98 2.72 16.08
CA MET A 288 -2.45 4.10 15.96
C MET A 288 -3.61 4.22 14.99
N PHE A 289 -3.59 3.48 13.88
CA PHE A 289 -4.71 3.43 12.94
C PHE A 289 -5.97 2.84 13.60
N ALA A 290 -5.83 1.69 14.28
CA ALA A 290 -6.93 1.09 15.03
C ALA A 290 -7.49 2.05 16.10
N GLN A 291 -6.62 2.76 16.83
CA GLN A 291 -7.04 3.77 17.81
C GLN A 291 -7.85 4.91 17.16
N ARG A 292 -7.39 5.43 16.01
CA ARG A 292 -8.13 6.47 15.28
C ARG A 292 -9.52 6.02 14.82
N LEU A 293 -9.65 4.75 14.46
CA LEU A 293 -10.94 4.17 14.12
C LEU A 293 -11.86 4.04 15.34
N LEU A 294 -11.33 3.60 16.50
CA LEU A 294 -12.08 3.58 17.76
C LEU A 294 -12.56 4.98 18.15
N ASP A 295 -11.67 5.96 18.11
CA ASP A 295 -11.98 7.36 18.41
C ASP A 295 -13.04 7.93 17.43
N GLY A 296 -13.02 7.44 16.18
CA GLY A 296 -14.01 7.73 15.15
C GLY A 296 -15.32 6.96 15.31
N GLY A 297 -15.49 6.13 16.35
CA GLY A 297 -16.75 5.41 16.66
C GLY A 297 -16.89 4.07 15.93
N PHE A 298 -15.83 3.51 15.34
CA PHE A 298 -15.87 2.13 14.87
C PHE A 298 -15.72 1.16 16.04
N THR A 299 -16.41 0.04 15.96
CA THR A 299 -16.31 -1.01 16.99
C THR A 299 -15.06 -1.86 16.79
N VAL A 300 -14.62 -2.55 17.85
CA VAL A 300 -13.53 -3.55 17.77
C VAL A 300 -13.82 -4.58 16.68
N ASP A 301 -15.06 -5.06 16.55
CA ASP A 301 -15.43 -6.06 15.56
C ASP A 301 -15.31 -5.53 14.12
N GLN A 302 -15.67 -4.26 13.87
CA GLN A 302 -15.49 -3.62 12.56
C GLN A 302 -14.01 -3.49 12.21
N ILE A 303 -13.16 -3.09 13.17
CA ILE A 303 -11.72 -3.01 12.97
C ILE A 303 -11.13 -4.40 12.72
N ARG A 304 -11.52 -5.41 13.49
CA ARG A 304 -11.13 -6.80 13.28
C ARG A 304 -11.54 -7.31 11.89
N ARG A 305 -12.73 -6.91 11.42
CA ARG A 305 -13.16 -7.23 10.05
C ARG A 305 -12.14 -6.74 9.03
N MET A 306 -11.70 -5.48 9.15
CA MET A 306 -10.81 -4.84 8.20
C MET A 306 -9.33 -5.21 8.37
N ALA A 307 -8.87 -5.50 9.57
CA ALA A 307 -7.46 -5.77 9.86
C ALA A 307 -7.13 -7.27 10.00
N VAL A 308 -8.14 -8.11 10.24
CA VAL A 308 -7.94 -9.55 10.48
C VAL A 308 -8.70 -10.40 9.45
N THR A 309 -10.04 -10.28 9.41
CA THR A 309 -10.88 -11.19 8.63
C THR A 309 -10.69 -11.01 7.12
N ASN A 310 -10.81 -9.77 6.63
CA ASN A 310 -10.67 -9.48 5.21
C ASN A 310 -9.25 -9.75 4.69
N PRO A 311 -8.17 -9.27 5.35
CA PRO A 311 -6.81 -9.61 4.93
C PRO A 311 -6.53 -11.12 4.95
N SER A 312 -6.99 -11.85 5.98
CA SER A 312 -6.85 -13.31 6.04
C SER A 312 -7.50 -14.00 4.85
N ALA A 313 -8.73 -13.61 4.49
CA ALA A 313 -9.44 -14.17 3.33
C ALA A 313 -8.74 -13.86 2.00
N LEU A 314 -7.98 -12.77 1.94
CA LEU A 314 -7.21 -12.40 0.77
C LEU A 314 -5.91 -13.18 0.64
N VAL A 315 -5.17 -13.43 1.73
CA VAL A 315 -3.83 -14.05 1.66
C VAL A 315 -3.82 -15.57 1.89
N LEU A 316 -4.83 -16.13 2.52
CA LEU A 316 -4.97 -17.58 2.71
C LEU A 316 -5.74 -18.21 1.56
#